data_5cc3ef062adcf3282415f369ccd35673
#
_entry.id   5cc3ef062adcf3282415f369ccd35673
#
_cell.length_a   1.000
_cell.length_b   1.000
_cell.length_c   1.000
_cell.angle_alpha   90.00
_cell.angle_beta   90.00
_cell.angle_gamma   90.00
#
_symmetry.space_group_name_H-M   'P 1'
#
loop_
_entity.id
_entity.type
_entity.pdbx_description
1 polymer ?
#
loop_
_entity_poly.entity_id
_entity_poly.type
_entity_poly.pdbx_seq_one_letter_code
_entity_poly.pdbx_strand_id
1 'polypeptide(L)'
;QKLLVDISRQKVELEVALRDNLNLKRDKQTQITSYRNMRINREKELNRIRNDKNALTSYVSEKEEGIEQLEKIIKRVLEDKARFERELRIRQQQETLKTKSFKALKGQLPWPAEGRIISKFGRQWNPKLKTTTENPGIDIKGKPGSSIRTVLGGVVTTITYIRGYGTTIIVDHGGGFYTVYSHVTNIQTNVDSQVRNGDVIAYMGDSGSINGSKLHFEIWGKGQKLDPEKWLRKK
;
A
#
# COMPACT_ATOMS: atom_id res chain seq x y z
N GLN A 1 -5.14 87.91 -26.11
CA GLN A 1 -4.27 86.84 -26.62
C GLN A 1 -3.71 85.94 -25.53
N LYS A 2 -3.25 86.50 -24.39
CA LYS A 2 -2.70 85.73 -23.26
C LYS A 2 -3.71 84.68 -22.70
N LEU A 3 -4.96 85.09 -22.52
CA LEU A 3 -6.02 84.23 -21.96
C LEU A 3 -6.33 83.00 -22.89
N LEU A 4 -6.31 83.17 -24.19
CA LEU A 4 -6.52 82.07 -25.16
C LEU A 4 -5.38 81.06 -25.14
N VAL A 5 -4.14 81.52 -24.95
CA VAL A 5 -2.98 80.62 -24.82
C VAL A 5 -3.04 79.81 -23.52
N ASP A 6 -3.43 80.44 -22.41
CA ASP A 6 -3.58 79.78 -21.13
C ASP A 6 -4.69 78.72 -21.15
N ILE A 7 -5.83 79.04 -21.78
CA ILE A 7 -6.94 78.06 -21.98
C ILE A 7 -6.50 76.89 -22.83
N SER A 8 -5.76 77.13 -23.92
CA SER A 8 -5.25 76.08 -24.76
C SER A 8 -4.28 75.14 -24.05
N ARG A 9 -3.41 75.73 -23.18
CA ARG A 9 -2.48 74.98 -22.34
C ARG A 9 -3.21 74.11 -21.30
N GLN A 10 -4.17 74.70 -20.57
CA GLN A 10 -4.98 73.97 -19.63
C GLN A 10 -5.79 72.84 -20.25
N LYS A 11 -6.30 73.05 -21.48
CA LYS A 11 -7.01 72.02 -22.23
C LYS A 11 -6.09 70.83 -22.53
N VAL A 12 -4.86 71.06 -22.99
CA VAL A 12 -3.87 70.00 -23.27
C VAL A 12 -3.50 69.25 -21.98
N GLU A 13 -3.23 70.00 -20.91
CA GLU A 13 -2.93 69.38 -19.58
C GLU A 13 -4.08 68.49 -19.10
N LEU A 14 -5.35 68.94 -19.25
CA LEU A 14 -6.53 68.16 -18.90
C LEU A 14 -6.69 66.91 -19.79
N GLU A 15 -6.43 67.01 -21.11
CA GLU A 15 -6.51 65.87 -22.00
C GLU A 15 -5.45 64.79 -21.69
N VAL A 16 -4.22 65.22 -21.29
CA VAL A 16 -3.16 64.30 -20.83
C VAL A 16 -3.59 63.64 -19.51
N ALA A 17 -4.04 64.43 -18.54
CA ALA A 17 -4.49 63.85 -17.26
C ALA A 17 -5.67 62.89 -17.40
N LEU A 18 -6.60 63.19 -18.33
CA LEU A 18 -7.71 62.29 -18.64
C LEU A 18 -7.23 60.97 -19.26
N ARG A 19 -6.27 61.05 -20.20
CA ARG A 19 -5.66 59.88 -20.83
C ARG A 19 -4.94 59.01 -19.78
N ASP A 20 -4.16 59.60 -18.90
CA ASP A 20 -3.43 58.90 -17.85
C ASP A 20 -4.41 58.24 -16.83
N ASN A 21 -5.48 58.90 -16.48
CA ASN A 21 -6.54 58.30 -15.64
C ASN A 21 -7.22 57.13 -16.32
N LEU A 22 -7.50 57.20 -17.61
CA LEU A 22 -8.06 56.10 -18.37
C LEU A 22 -7.12 54.89 -18.44
N ASN A 23 -5.80 55.16 -18.67
CA ASN A 23 -4.80 54.08 -18.66
C ASN A 23 -4.69 53.42 -17.28
N LEU A 24 -4.59 54.26 -16.21
CA LEU A 24 -4.54 53.72 -14.84
C LEU A 24 -5.79 52.94 -14.47
N LYS A 25 -6.97 53.36 -14.89
CA LYS A 25 -8.21 52.61 -14.72
C LYS A 25 -8.20 51.27 -15.47
N ARG A 26 -7.67 51.23 -16.67
CA ARG A 26 -7.51 49.99 -17.46
C ARG A 26 -6.52 49.03 -16.79
N ASP A 27 -5.39 49.52 -16.32
CA ASP A 27 -4.35 48.75 -15.65
C ASP A 27 -4.91 48.15 -14.33
N LYS A 28 -5.60 48.99 -13.56
CA LYS A 28 -6.30 48.53 -12.34
C LYS A 28 -7.32 47.43 -12.62
N GLN A 29 -8.09 47.55 -13.68
CA GLN A 29 -9.07 46.53 -14.08
C GLN A 29 -8.38 45.22 -14.50
N THR A 30 -7.28 45.31 -15.22
CA THR A 30 -6.47 44.16 -15.60
C THR A 30 -5.88 43.44 -14.39
N GLN A 31 -5.33 44.22 -13.43
CA GLN A 31 -4.83 43.67 -12.16
C GLN A 31 -5.93 42.97 -11.38
N ILE A 32 -7.12 43.60 -11.22
CA ILE A 32 -8.25 42.99 -10.50
C ILE A 32 -8.65 41.66 -11.16
N THR A 33 -8.70 41.61 -12.48
CA THR A 33 -9.03 40.37 -13.22
C THR A 33 -7.96 39.29 -13.00
N SER A 34 -6.69 39.68 -13.05
CA SER A 34 -5.56 38.77 -12.77
C SER A 34 -5.63 38.19 -11.36
N TYR A 35 -5.82 39.05 -10.35
CA TYR A 35 -5.98 38.61 -8.95
C TYR A 35 -7.20 37.68 -8.77
N ARG A 36 -8.31 37.98 -9.41
CA ARG A 36 -9.50 37.11 -9.37
C ARG A 36 -9.22 35.73 -9.96
N ASN A 37 -8.55 35.67 -11.10
CA ASN A 37 -8.17 34.41 -11.74
C ASN A 37 -7.17 33.61 -10.90
N MET A 38 -6.16 34.28 -10.32
CA MET A 38 -5.22 33.63 -9.40
C MET A 38 -5.93 33.05 -8.17
N ARG A 39 -6.90 33.78 -7.60
CA ARG A 39 -7.71 33.32 -6.47
C ARG A 39 -8.50 32.06 -6.82
N ILE A 40 -9.18 32.06 -7.96
CA ILE A 40 -9.95 30.89 -8.43
C ILE A 40 -9.06 29.68 -8.66
N ASN A 41 -7.89 29.87 -9.27
CA ASN A 41 -6.95 28.78 -9.50
C ASN A 41 -6.40 28.21 -8.18
N ARG A 42 -6.10 29.09 -7.22
CA ARG A 42 -5.64 28.68 -5.88
C ARG A 42 -6.71 27.90 -5.12
N GLU A 43 -7.97 28.30 -5.24
CA GLU A 43 -9.09 27.57 -4.62
C GLU A 43 -9.30 26.19 -5.24
N LYS A 44 -9.21 26.08 -6.56
CA LYS A 44 -9.24 24.77 -7.27
C LYS A 44 -8.10 23.85 -6.81
N GLU A 45 -6.90 24.37 -6.70
CA GLU A 45 -5.73 23.61 -6.25
C GLU A 45 -5.85 23.17 -4.78
N LEU A 46 -6.35 24.04 -3.90
CA LEU A 46 -6.64 23.68 -2.50
C LEU A 46 -7.68 22.57 -2.39
N ASN A 47 -8.73 22.61 -3.19
CA ASN A 47 -9.76 21.56 -3.20
C ASN A 47 -9.20 20.23 -3.72
N ARG A 48 -8.35 20.26 -4.74
CA ARG A 48 -7.64 19.08 -5.23
C ARG A 48 -6.77 18.46 -4.14
N ILE A 49 -5.93 19.26 -3.48
CA ILE A 49 -5.06 18.80 -2.39
C ILE A 49 -5.87 18.22 -1.22
N ARG A 50 -7.01 18.83 -0.88
CA ARG A 50 -7.90 18.31 0.18
C ARG A 50 -8.50 16.94 -0.20
N ASN A 51 -8.94 16.78 -1.43
CA ASN A 51 -9.49 15.52 -1.93
C ASN A 51 -8.41 14.42 -1.94
N ASP A 52 -7.21 14.72 -2.42
CA ASP A 52 -6.09 13.79 -2.42
C ASP A 52 -5.69 13.38 -0.98
N LYS A 53 -5.69 14.32 -0.04
CA LYS A 53 -5.44 14.03 1.38
C LYS A 53 -6.52 13.11 1.96
N ASN A 54 -7.80 13.37 1.69
CA ASN A 54 -8.90 12.56 2.20
C ASN A 54 -8.84 11.13 1.66
N ALA A 55 -8.60 10.99 0.35
CA ALA A 55 -8.44 9.69 -0.29
C ALA A 55 -7.29 8.88 0.34
N LEU A 56 -6.17 9.55 0.61
CA LEU A 56 -5.03 8.92 1.26
C LEU A 56 -5.32 8.50 2.71
N THR A 57 -5.98 9.37 3.48
CA THR A 57 -6.36 9.05 4.86
C THR A 57 -7.28 7.84 4.90
N SER A 58 -8.26 7.78 4.00
CA SER A 58 -9.15 6.63 3.87
C SER A 58 -8.39 5.34 3.52
N TYR A 59 -7.41 5.43 2.61
CA TYR A 59 -6.58 4.29 2.25
C TYR A 59 -5.73 3.78 3.41
N VAL A 60 -5.12 4.69 4.19
CA VAL A 60 -4.34 4.30 5.39
C VAL A 60 -5.24 3.61 6.41
N SER A 61 -6.43 4.18 6.71
CA SER A 61 -7.39 3.56 7.62
C SER A 61 -7.82 2.16 7.15
N GLU A 62 -8.10 2.00 5.85
CA GLU A 62 -8.45 0.69 5.28
C GLU A 62 -7.33 -0.34 5.45
N LYS A 63 -6.07 0.09 5.30
CA LYS A 63 -4.91 -0.78 5.51
C LYS A 63 -4.74 -1.17 6.97
N GLU A 64 -4.93 -0.23 7.89
CA GLU A 64 -4.85 -0.50 9.33
C GLU A 64 -5.94 -1.49 9.77
N GLU A 65 -7.18 -1.32 9.31
CA GLU A 65 -8.26 -2.28 9.55
C GLU A 65 -7.94 -3.67 8.97
N GLY A 66 -7.35 -3.72 7.76
CA GLY A 66 -6.91 -4.99 7.15
C GLY A 66 -5.82 -5.70 7.97
N ILE A 67 -4.87 -4.93 8.51
CA ILE A 67 -3.83 -5.46 9.42
C ILE A 67 -4.48 -6.07 10.66
N GLU A 68 -5.41 -5.35 11.30
CA GLU A 68 -6.10 -5.85 12.49
C GLU A 68 -6.91 -7.13 12.21
N GLN A 69 -7.60 -7.17 11.05
CA GLN A 69 -8.32 -8.37 10.63
C GLN A 69 -7.38 -9.56 10.44
N LEU A 70 -6.24 -9.35 9.79
CA LEU A 70 -5.23 -10.39 9.58
C LEU A 70 -4.67 -10.89 10.92
N GLU A 71 -4.37 -10.00 11.87
CA GLU A 71 -3.92 -10.38 13.21
C GLU A 71 -4.94 -11.24 13.94
N LYS A 72 -6.23 -10.88 13.85
CA LYS A 72 -7.33 -11.67 14.44
C LYS A 72 -7.43 -13.06 13.81
N ILE A 73 -7.28 -13.16 12.49
CA ILE A 73 -7.30 -14.47 11.79
C ILE A 73 -6.13 -15.32 12.25
N ILE A 74 -4.91 -14.79 12.24
CA ILE A 74 -3.72 -15.52 12.70
C ILE A 74 -3.87 -15.97 14.14
N LYS A 75 -4.40 -15.11 15.02
CA LYS A 75 -4.67 -15.49 16.44
C LYS A 75 -5.63 -16.67 16.54
N ARG A 76 -6.74 -16.66 15.79
CA ARG A 76 -7.70 -17.77 15.76
C ARG A 76 -7.05 -19.06 15.26
N VAL A 77 -6.29 -19.00 14.16
CA VAL A 77 -5.57 -20.15 13.61
C VAL A 77 -4.59 -20.72 14.63
N LEU A 78 -3.90 -19.89 15.41
CA LEU A 78 -3.02 -20.34 16.49
C LEU A 78 -3.79 -21.01 17.63
N GLU A 79 -4.94 -20.47 18.01
CA GLU A 79 -5.81 -21.04 19.08
C GLU A 79 -6.41 -22.38 18.64
N ASP A 80 -6.90 -22.47 17.41
CA ASP A 80 -7.46 -23.71 16.86
C ASP A 80 -6.39 -24.79 16.75
N LYS A 81 -5.17 -24.41 16.32
CA LYS A 81 -4.03 -25.31 16.29
C LYS A 81 -3.66 -25.84 17.69
N ALA A 82 -3.64 -24.96 18.70
CA ALA A 82 -3.33 -25.39 20.07
C ALA A 82 -4.37 -26.40 20.60
N ARG A 83 -5.65 -26.28 20.17
CA ARG A 83 -6.70 -27.28 20.43
C ARG A 83 -6.40 -28.58 19.71
N PHE A 84 -6.15 -28.51 18.43
CA PHE A 84 -5.86 -29.69 17.58
C PHE A 84 -4.59 -30.42 18.02
N GLU A 85 -3.53 -29.69 18.40
CA GLU A 85 -2.30 -30.28 18.94
C GLU A 85 -2.53 -30.99 20.28
N ARG A 86 -3.47 -30.51 21.12
CA ARG A 86 -3.88 -31.27 22.36
C ARG A 86 -4.57 -32.57 21.99
N GLU A 87 -5.45 -32.57 21.02
CA GLU A 87 -6.13 -33.77 20.53
C GLU A 87 -5.17 -34.73 19.81
N LEU A 88 -4.20 -34.19 19.02
CA LEU A 88 -3.18 -34.98 18.36
C LEU A 88 -2.13 -35.57 19.33
N ARG A 89 -1.77 -34.86 20.45
CA ARG A 89 -0.90 -35.45 21.46
C ARG A 89 -1.50 -36.71 22.07
N ILE A 90 -2.81 -36.81 22.13
CA ILE A 90 -3.52 -38.06 22.54
C ILE A 90 -3.42 -39.11 21.42
N ARG A 91 -3.30 -38.74 20.16
CA ARG A 91 -3.18 -39.67 19.01
C ARG A 91 -1.74 -39.95 18.56
N GLN A 92 -0.78 -39.05 18.81
CA GLN A 92 0.59 -39.14 18.26
C GLN A 92 1.65 -39.75 19.18
N GLN A 93 1.32 -40.77 19.96
CA GLN A 93 2.39 -41.68 20.42
C GLN A 93 3.00 -42.53 19.28
N GLN A 94 2.67 -42.32 18.01
CA GLN A 94 3.05 -43.25 16.96
C GLN A 94 3.45 -42.69 15.59
N GLU A 95 4.04 -41.52 15.38
CA GLU A 95 4.79 -41.32 14.11
C GLU A 95 5.72 -40.12 14.14
N THR A 96 7.01 -40.40 14.18
CA THR A 96 8.12 -39.46 14.00
C THR A 96 8.28 -39.08 12.53
N LEU A 97 7.68 -37.99 12.07
CA LEU A 97 8.12 -37.34 10.83
C LEU A 97 9.15 -36.26 11.15
N LYS A 98 10.41 -36.51 10.74
CA LYS A 98 11.52 -35.58 10.79
C LYS A 98 11.30 -34.42 9.83
N THR A 99 10.46 -33.47 10.17
CA THR A 99 10.40 -32.18 9.47
C THR A 99 11.50 -31.30 10.04
N LYS A 100 12.47 -30.90 9.20
CA LYS A 100 13.44 -29.84 9.55
C LYS A 100 12.64 -28.62 10.00
N SER A 101 12.80 -28.23 11.24
CA SER A 101 12.08 -27.09 11.81
C SER A 101 12.19 -25.88 10.88
N PHE A 102 11.09 -25.22 10.57
CA PHE A 102 11.06 -24.00 9.76
C PHE A 102 12.17 -23.01 10.18
N LYS A 103 12.41 -22.90 11.48
CA LYS A 103 13.46 -22.05 12.05
C LYS A 103 14.86 -22.39 11.55
N ALA A 104 15.17 -23.65 11.26
CA ALA A 104 16.46 -24.09 10.73
C ALA A 104 16.68 -23.63 9.26
N LEU A 105 15.63 -23.24 8.58
CA LEU A 105 15.65 -22.80 7.17
C LEU A 105 15.76 -21.26 7.03
N LYS A 106 16.05 -20.54 8.12
CA LYS A 106 16.23 -19.08 8.07
C LYS A 106 17.36 -18.72 7.10
N GLY A 107 17.06 -17.83 6.14
CA GLY A 107 17.98 -17.40 5.08
C GLY A 107 18.11 -18.38 3.90
N GLN A 108 17.33 -19.48 3.90
CA GLN A 108 17.38 -20.51 2.85
C GLN A 108 16.07 -20.68 2.08
N LEU A 109 14.98 -20.03 2.52
CA LEU A 109 13.69 -20.16 1.88
C LEU A 109 13.73 -19.61 0.45
N PRO A 110 13.08 -20.28 -0.52
CA PRO A 110 12.96 -19.73 -1.87
C PRO A 110 12.09 -18.48 -1.88
N TRP A 111 12.23 -17.67 -2.92
CA TRP A 111 11.36 -16.53 -3.14
C TRP A 111 9.95 -16.99 -3.53
N PRO A 112 8.89 -16.36 -2.95
CA PRO A 112 7.51 -16.75 -3.25
C PRO A 112 7.04 -16.33 -4.64
N ALA A 113 7.71 -15.37 -5.26
CA ALA A 113 7.42 -14.92 -6.63
C ALA A 113 8.65 -14.28 -7.26
N GLU A 114 8.65 -14.20 -8.58
CA GLU A 114 9.61 -13.41 -9.34
C GLU A 114 9.24 -11.92 -9.27
N GLY A 115 10.27 -11.06 -9.19
CA GLY A 115 10.06 -9.61 -9.15
C GLY A 115 11.07 -8.86 -8.30
N ARG A 116 10.82 -7.57 -8.13
CA ARG A 116 11.63 -6.68 -7.26
C ARG A 116 10.85 -6.27 -6.03
N ILE A 117 11.52 -6.09 -4.90
CA ILE A 117 10.92 -5.53 -3.70
C ILE A 117 10.65 -4.04 -3.95
N ILE A 118 9.41 -3.62 -3.72
CA ILE A 118 8.97 -2.22 -3.81
C ILE A 118 8.62 -1.61 -2.44
N SER A 119 8.41 -2.47 -1.43
CA SER A 119 8.17 -2.06 -0.04
C SER A 119 8.80 -3.10 0.88
N LYS A 120 9.63 -2.67 1.81
CA LYS A 120 10.34 -3.52 2.77
C LYS A 120 9.53 -3.71 4.04
N PHE A 121 9.93 -4.68 4.85
CA PHE A 121 9.39 -4.90 6.18
C PHE A 121 9.69 -3.73 7.14
N GLY A 122 8.73 -3.42 8.02
CA GLY A 122 8.86 -2.46 9.11
C GLY A 122 8.43 -1.04 8.74
N ARG A 123 8.84 -0.08 9.54
CA ARG A 123 8.45 1.33 9.40
C ARG A 123 9.10 1.98 8.20
N GLN A 124 8.28 2.62 7.38
CA GLN A 124 8.71 3.35 6.19
C GLN A 124 8.20 4.79 6.26
N TRP A 125 9.12 5.74 6.14
CA TRP A 125 8.80 7.14 6.06
C TRP A 125 8.50 7.53 4.61
N ASN A 126 7.32 8.13 4.38
CA ASN A 126 6.98 8.70 3.09
C ASN A 126 7.22 10.23 3.11
N PRO A 127 8.28 10.75 2.46
CA PRO A 127 8.61 12.17 2.53
C PRO A 127 7.59 13.07 1.81
N LYS A 128 6.86 12.54 0.82
CA LYS A 128 5.82 13.31 0.12
C LYS A 128 4.59 13.54 0.97
N LEU A 129 4.24 12.56 1.81
CA LEU A 129 3.03 12.56 2.61
C LEU A 129 3.30 12.92 4.06
N LYS A 130 4.58 13.02 4.45
CA LYS A 130 5.03 13.24 5.84
C LYS A 130 4.38 12.26 6.83
N THR A 131 4.19 11.00 6.40
CA THR A 131 3.57 9.95 7.20
C THR A 131 4.51 8.77 7.35
N THR A 132 4.42 8.07 8.49
CA THR A 132 5.09 6.78 8.70
C THR A 132 4.04 5.69 8.51
N THR A 133 4.32 4.73 7.64
CA THR A 133 3.52 3.51 7.47
C THR A 133 4.34 2.31 7.94
N GLU A 134 3.67 1.31 8.53
CA GLU A 134 4.30 0.06 8.91
C GLU A 134 3.89 -1.03 7.92
N ASN A 135 4.88 -1.71 7.35
CA ASN A 135 4.65 -2.86 6.48
C ASN A 135 4.95 -4.15 7.25
N PRO A 136 3.95 -5.02 7.51
CA PRO A 136 4.13 -6.26 8.25
C PRO A 136 4.85 -7.36 7.45
N GLY A 137 5.15 -7.12 6.17
CA GLY A 137 5.80 -8.03 5.25
C GLY A 137 6.65 -7.30 4.23
N ILE A 138 6.75 -7.87 3.04
CA ILE A 138 7.39 -7.24 1.87
C ILE A 138 6.42 -7.21 0.70
N ASP A 139 6.48 -6.15 -0.11
CA ASP A 139 5.75 -6.09 -1.37
C ASP A 139 6.70 -6.40 -2.54
N ILE A 140 6.35 -7.41 -3.33
CA ILE A 140 7.11 -7.84 -4.50
C ILE A 140 6.32 -7.46 -5.75
N LYS A 141 6.85 -6.57 -6.57
CA LYS A 141 6.27 -6.19 -7.86
C LYS A 141 6.81 -7.11 -8.94
N GLY A 142 5.93 -7.83 -9.61
CA GLY A 142 6.22 -8.69 -10.74
C GLY A 142 5.28 -8.43 -11.91
N LYS A 143 5.34 -9.30 -12.93
CA LYS A 143 4.40 -9.25 -14.05
C LYS A 143 3.02 -9.73 -13.58
N PRO A 144 1.90 -9.13 -14.03
CA PRO A 144 0.56 -9.67 -13.78
C PRO A 144 0.50 -11.14 -14.24
N GLY A 145 -0.13 -11.99 -13.44
CA GLY A 145 -0.24 -13.41 -13.75
C GLY A 145 1.03 -14.26 -13.51
N SER A 146 2.11 -13.66 -12.93
CA SER A 146 3.28 -14.46 -12.51
C SER A 146 2.87 -15.45 -11.41
N SER A 147 3.47 -16.66 -11.45
CA SER A 147 3.17 -17.70 -10.46
C SER A 147 3.63 -17.30 -9.05
N ILE A 148 2.76 -17.55 -8.08
CA ILE A 148 3.06 -17.43 -6.66
C ILE A 148 3.20 -18.84 -6.10
N ARG A 149 4.34 -19.08 -5.42
CA ARG A 149 4.72 -20.40 -4.93
C ARG A 149 4.88 -20.40 -3.43
N THR A 150 4.59 -21.52 -2.81
CA THR A 150 4.90 -21.72 -1.40
C THR A 150 6.42 -21.72 -1.17
N VAL A 151 6.84 -21.07 -0.10
CA VAL A 151 8.27 -21.03 0.31
C VAL A 151 8.70 -22.29 1.06
N LEU A 152 7.74 -23.07 1.55
CA LEU A 152 7.95 -24.36 2.24
C LEU A 152 6.66 -25.18 2.19
N GLY A 153 6.76 -26.50 2.34
CA GLY A 153 5.60 -27.37 2.48
C GLY A 153 4.78 -27.07 3.72
N GLY A 154 3.48 -27.27 3.65
CA GLY A 154 2.55 -26.99 4.74
C GLY A 154 1.11 -27.33 4.40
N VAL A 155 0.18 -26.79 5.18
CA VAL A 155 -1.26 -26.91 4.96
C VAL A 155 -1.86 -25.52 4.76
N VAL A 156 -2.68 -25.37 3.74
CA VAL A 156 -3.44 -24.13 3.51
C VAL A 156 -4.54 -24.05 4.55
N THR A 157 -4.44 -23.11 5.48
CA THR A 157 -5.41 -22.97 6.59
C THR A 157 -6.53 -21.98 6.29
N THR A 158 -6.27 -21.00 5.40
CA THR A 158 -7.23 -19.94 5.13
C THR A 158 -7.07 -19.43 3.71
N ILE A 159 -8.21 -19.25 3.04
CA ILE A 159 -8.32 -18.50 1.80
C ILE A 159 -9.48 -17.52 2.01
N THR A 160 -9.20 -16.22 1.97
CA THR A 160 -10.20 -15.19 2.27
C THR A 160 -9.89 -13.89 1.56
N TYR A 161 -10.87 -13.00 1.51
CA TYR A 161 -10.68 -11.63 1.07
C TYR A 161 -10.53 -10.69 2.28
N ILE A 162 -9.46 -9.92 2.32
CA ILE A 162 -9.19 -8.93 3.36
C ILE A 162 -9.13 -7.56 2.72
N ARG A 163 -9.91 -6.62 3.24
CA ARG A 163 -9.93 -5.24 2.75
C ARG A 163 -8.51 -4.65 2.81
N GLY A 164 -8.07 -4.01 1.73
CA GLY A 164 -6.72 -3.47 1.61
C GLY A 164 -5.60 -4.48 1.33
N TYR A 165 -5.85 -5.79 1.52
CA TYR A 165 -4.93 -6.89 1.17
C TYR A 165 -5.43 -7.73 -0.01
N GLY A 166 -6.73 -7.60 -0.34
CA GLY A 166 -7.35 -8.41 -1.38
C GLY A 166 -7.45 -9.88 -1.02
N THR A 167 -7.48 -10.72 -2.02
CA THR A 167 -7.50 -12.17 -1.83
C THR A 167 -6.19 -12.62 -1.20
N THR A 168 -6.30 -13.35 -0.10
CA THR A 168 -5.20 -13.73 0.79
C THR A 168 -5.24 -15.24 1.06
N ILE A 169 -4.09 -15.89 0.97
CA ILE A 169 -3.85 -17.29 1.30
C ILE A 169 -2.91 -17.35 2.52
N ILE A 170 -3.26 -18.18 3.51
CA ILE A 170 -2.41 -18.44 4.69
C ILE A 170 -2.02 -19.92 4.68
N VAL A 171 -0.72 -20.20 4.81
CA VAL A 171 -0.16 -21.55 4.87
C VAL A 171 0.49 -21.75 6.23
N ASP A 172 0.09 -22.83 6.94
CA ASP A 172 0.73 -23.31 8.16
C ASP A 172 1.85 -24.29 7.83
N HIS A 173 3.06 -23.98 8.26
CA HIS A 173 4.26 -24.81 8.05
C HIS A 173 4.63 -25.68 9.26
N GLY A 174 3.82 -25.64 10.31
CA GLY A 174 4.12 -26.29 11.56
C GLY A 174 5.05 -25.47 12.47
N GLY A 175 5.16 -25.92 13.75
CA GLY A 175 6.03 -25.26 14.74
C GLY A 175 5.65 -23.82 15.11
N GLY A 176 4.43 -23.36 14.75
CA GLY A 176 3.94 -21.99 14.97
C GLY A 176 4.41 -20.99 13.92
N PHE A 177 4.79 -21.47 12.73
CA PHE A 177 5.18 -20.64 11.59
C PHE A 177 4.12 -20.64 10.50
N TYR A 178 3.79 -19.46 10.00
CA TYR A 178 2.82 -19.23 8.93
C TYR A 178 3.40 -18.30 7.88
N THR A 179 2.96 -18.47 6.64
CA THR A 179 3.19 -17.49 5.58
C THR A 179 1.89 -16.99 5.01
N VAL A 180 1.87 -15.70 4.65
CA VAL A 180 0.70 -15.01 4.12
C VAL A 180 1.03 -14.51 2.72
N TYR A 181 0.14 -14.76 1.78
CA TYR A 181 0.25 -14.36 0.38
C TYR A 181 -0.99 -13.55 0.01
N SER A 182 -0.85 -12.24 -0.17
CA SER A 182 -1.97 -11.33 -0.44
C SER A 182 -1.84 -10.67 -1.81
N HIS A 183 -2.93 -10.06 -2.27
CA HIS A 183 -3.13 -9.52 -3.63
C HIS A 183 -3.06 -10.61 -4.71
N VAL A 184 -3.42 -11.85 -4.34
CA VAL A 184 -3.39 -12.98 -5.26
C VAL A 184 -4.65 -13.07 -6.10
N THR A 185 -4.53 -13.73 -7.24
CA THR A 185 -5.63 -14.06 -8.14
C THR A 185 -5.50 -15.51 -8.63
N ASN A 186 -6.53 -16.02 -9.26
CA ASN A 186 -6.53 -17.35 -9.89
C ASN A 186 -5.90 -18.44 -9.00
N ILE A 187 -6.55 -18.68 -7.84
CA ILE A 187 -6.10 -19.60 -6.80
C ILE A 187 -6.05 -21.03 -7.35
N GLN A 188 -4.96 -21.75 -7.07
CA GLN A 188 -4.69 -23.11 -7.52
C GLN A 188 -4.72 -24.15 -6.37
N THR A 189 -5.23 -23.77 -5.22
CA THR A 189 -5.28 -24.60 -4.02
C THR A 189 -6.61 -24.41 -3.28
N ASN A 190 -6.88 -25.26 -2.29
CA ASN A 190 -8.07 -25.16 -1.44
C ASN A 190 -7.66 -25.11 0.02
N VAL A 191 -8.58 -24.67 0.88
CA VAL A 191 -8.43 -24.81 2.34
C VAL A 191 -8.25 -26.29 2.69
N ASP A 192 -7.44 -26.58 3.69
CA ASP A 192 -7.02 -27.91 4.16
C ASP A 192 -6.16 -28.72 3.18
N SER A 193 -5.81 -28.17 2.03
CA SER A 193 -4.90 -28.82 1.09
C SER A 193 -3.45 -28.82 1.59
N GLN A 194 -2.78 -29.96 1.48
CA GLN A 194 -1.33 -30.02 1.65
C GLN A 194 -0.62 -29.45 0.42
N VAL A 195 0.37 -28.60 0.64
CA VAL A 195 1.23 -28.02 -0.40
C VAL A 195 2.69 -28.34 -0.09
N ARG A 196 3.46 -28.54 -1.17
CA ARG A 196 4.91 -28.81 -1.09
C ARG A 196 5.69 -27.53 -1.32
N ASN A 197 6.95 -27.52 -0.91
CA ASN A 197 7.86 -26.43 -1.25
C ASN A 197 7.91 -26.20 -2.77
N GLY A 198 7.63 -24.96 -3.19
CA GLY A 198 7.65 -24.55 -4.59
C GLY A 198 6.36 -24.79 -5.37
N ASP A 199 5.32 -25.40 -4.77
CA ASP A 199 4.02 -25.56 -5.43
C ASP A 199 3.41 -24.21 -5.75
N VAL A 200 2.81 -24.08 -6.95
CA VAL A 200 2.05 -22.91 -7.36
C VAL A 200 0.71 -22.91 -6.63
N ILE A 201 0.45 -21.88 -5.83
CA ILE A 201 -0.79 -21.75 -5.06
C ILE A 201 -1.74 -20.71 -5.65
N ALA A 202 -1.23 -19.74 -6.37
CA ALA A 202 -1.99 -18.68 -7.02
C ALA A 202 -1.14 -17.95 -8.05
N TYR A 203 -1.70 -16.90 -8.62
CA TYR A 203 -0.99 -15.98 -9.50
C TYR A 203 -1.03 -14.55 -8.98
N MET A 204 -0.04 -13.76 -9.38
CA MET A 204 0.07 -12.36 -8.98
C MET A 204 -1.05 -11.54 -9.62
N GLY A 205 -1.84 -10.88 -8.76
CA GLY A 205 -2.95 -10.02 -9.15
C GLY A 205 -2.80 -8.60 -8.62
N ASP A 206 -3.87 -7.84 -8.77
CA ASP A 206 -4.04 -6.48 -8.26
C ASP A 206 -5.21 -6.38 -7.27
N SER A 207 -5.75 -7.52 -6.83
CA SER A 207 -6.86 -7.59 -5.88
C SER A 207 -6.54 -6.76 -4.63
N GLY A 208 -7.37 -5.74 -4.35
CA GLY A 208 -7.17 -4.83 -3.22
C GLY A 208 -5.91 -3.96 -3.27
N SER A 209 -5.23 -3.86 -4.43
CA SER A 209 -4.02 -3.04 -4.62
C SER A 209 -4.32 -1.79 -5.44
N ILE A 210 -3.98 -0.61 -4.92
CA ILE A 210 -4.04 0.65 -5.68
C ILE A 210 -2.79 0.91 -6.52
N ASN A 211 -1.72 0.14 -6.30
CA ASN A 211 -0.42 0.34 -6.95
C ASN A 211 -0.15 -0.70 -8.06
N GLY A 212 -1.21 -1.34 -8.55
CA GLY A 212 -1.15 -2.38 -9.58
C GLY A 212 -0.70 -3.73 -9.03
N SER A 213 -0.36 -4.65 -9.96
CA SER A 213 -0.07 -6.04 -9.64
C SER A 213 1.19 -6.18 -8.77
N LYS A 214 1.04 -6.85 -7.64
CA LYS A 214 2.09 -7.18 -6.67
C LYS A 214 1.70 -8.37 -5.81
N LEU A 215 2.68 -9.00 -5.17
CA LEU A 215 2.49 -9.91 -4.05
C LEU A 215 2.86 -9.18 -2.76
N HIS A 216 1.96 -9.15 -1.79
CA HIS A 216 2.32 -8.84 -0.41
C HIS A 216 2.58 -10.16 0.32
N PHE A 217 3.77 -10.31 0.91
CA PHE A 217 4.25 -11.54 1.52
C PHE A 217 4.70 -11.31 2.95
N GLU A 218 4.13 -12.10 3.87
CA GLU A 218 4.48 -12.03 5.29
C GLU A 218 4.97 -13.40 5.81
N ILE A 219 5.84 -13.37 6.80
CA ILE A 219 6.24 -14.55 7.60
C ILE A 219 5.88 -14.26 9.06
N TRP A 220 5.16 -15.20 9.66
CA TRP A 220 4.80 -15.14 11.06
C TRP A 220 5.44 -16.29 11.81
N GLY A 221 5.99 -16.03 12.99
CA GLY A 221 6.57 -17.05 13.87
C GLY A 221 6.17 -16.82 15.32
N LYS A 222 5.51 -17.80 15.92
CA LYS A 222 5.05 -17.75 17.32
C LYS A 222 4.21 -16.50 17.64
N GLY A 223 3.35 -16.10 16.70
CA GLY A 223 2.47 -14.94 16.83
C GLY A 223 3.13 -13.57 16.56
N GLN A 224 4.37 -13.54 16.12
CA GLN A 224 5.09 -12.31 15.77
C GLN A 224 5.36 -12.22 14.26
N LYS A 225 5.30 -11.01 13.72
CA LYS A 225 5.69 -10.70 12.35
C LYS A 225 7.22 -10.75 12.23
N LEU A 226 7.71 -11.45 11.24
CA LEU A 226 9.14 -11.64 11.00
C LEU A 226 9.55 -10.98 9.68
N ASP A 227 10.74 -10.38 9.65
CA ASP A 227 11.28 -9.75 8.45
C ASP A 227 11.56 -10.79 7.35
N PRO A 228 10.79 -10.83 6.24
CA PRO A 228 10.94 -11.88 5.24
C PRO A 228 12.29 -11.88 4.55
N GLU A 229 12.96 -10.71 4.40
CA GLU A 229 14.27 -10.63 3.75
C GLU A 229 15.35 -11.41 4.53
N LYS A 230 15.17 -11.60 5.85
CA LYS A 230 16.09 -12.40 6.69
C LYS A 230 15.84 -13.90 6.59
N TRP A 231 14.71 -14.32 6.04
CA TRP A 231 14.31 -15.72 5.91
C TRP A 231 14.51 -16.26 4.50
N LEU A 232 14.31 -15.40 3.51
CA LEU A 232 14.49 -15.73 2.10
C LEU A 232 16.01 -15.81 1.76
N ARG A 233 16.36 -16.69 0.81
CA ARG A 233 17.72 -16.79 0.29
C ARG A 233 18.15 -15.47 -0.36
N LYS A 234 19.42 -15.13 -0.24
CA LYS A 234 19.96 -13.96 -0.95
C LYS A 234 19.75 -14.12 -2.46
N LYS A 235 19.27 -13.05 -3.10
CA LYS A 235 19.19 -12.93 -4.56
C LYS A 235 20.55 -12.66 -5.15
#